data_730df1ca07644119448aa31d3a269efa
#
_entry.id   730df1ca07644119448aa31d3a269efa
#
_cell.length_a   1.000
_cell.length_b   1.000
_cell.length_c   1.000
_cell.angle_alpha   90.00
_cell.angle_beta   90.00
_cell.angle_gamma   90.00
#
_symmetry.space_group_name_H-M   'P 1'
#
loop_
_entity.id
_entity.type
_entity.pdbx_description
1 polymer ?
#
loop_
_entity_poly.entity_id
_entity_poly.type
_entity_poly.pdbx_seq_one_letter_code
_entity_poly.pdbx_strand_id
1 'polypeptide(L)'
;MLLGKNVKTRSCTLVDEVMIDLSPDIFSQCINSHVDLSEVNHVVFTHSHSDHLNTTEICFRLREMASVIQKKNKEVMEIYGNDAVRDCIMEIIAKDPHVDLTRMRFHRIQKFEPFRIGHLKFTPLKAYHKLDEEALIFVIEDGRSTLLYANDTGALPEETLNFIEQQNIKFDVVSMDTCRGILDGDTHMGIRENVELRERLRRMHAVTPDTEYYLNHYSHMCGMIPQEYERLVGQEGFLLTYDGLSVTV
;
A
#
# COMPACT_ATOMS: atom_id res chain seq x y z
N MET A 1 -25.56 -3.13 -13.46
CA MET A 1 -24.28 -2.55 -13.93
C MET A 1 -23.60 -1.95 -12.71
N LEU A 2 -22.39 -2.40 -12.41
CA LEU A 2 -21.59 -1.80 -11.33
C LEU A 2 -21.12 -0.41 -11.80
N LEU A 3 -21.43 0.64 -11.07
CA LEU A 3 -21.05 2.02 -11.36
C LEU A 3 -20.49 2.69 -10.10
N GLY A 4 -19.59 3.64 -10.29
CA GLY A 4 -18.99 4.42 -9.21
C GLY A 4 -18.23 3.55 -8.20
N LYS A 5 -18.51 3.72 -6.92
CA LYS A 5 -17.83 3.02 -5.80
C LYS A 5 -17.83 1.47 -5.87
N ASN A 6 -18.64 0.88 -6.75
CA ASN A 6 -18.71 -0.57 -6.93
C ASN A 6 -17.70 -1.11 -7.95
N VAL A 7 -17.03 -0.25 -8.70
CA VAL A 7 -15.90 -0.63 -9.53
C VAL A 7 -14.67 -0.69 -8.63
N LYS A 8 -14.00 -1.83 -8.65
CA LYS A 8 -12.81 -2.07 -7.83
C LYS A 8 -11.65 -2.47 -8.72
N THR A 9 -10.53 -1.85 -8.50
CA THR A 9 -9.24 -2.23 -9.05
C THR A 9 -8.35 -2.80 -7.95
N ARG A 10 -7.22 -3.38 -8.33
CA ARG A 10 -6.23 -3.91 -7.38
C ARG A 10 -5.55 -2.78 -6.61
N SER A 11 -4.89 -3.13 -5.52
CA SER A 11 -4.30 -2.15 -4.59
C SER A 11 -3.20 -1.31 -5.26
N CYS A 12 -3.34 0.00 -5.13
CA CYS A 12 -2.33 0.99 -5.47
C CYS A 12 -2.69 2.30 -4.74
N THR A 13 -1.73 2.89 -4.06
CA THR A 13 -1.96 4.13 -3.31
C THR A 13 -0.89 5.16 -3.67
N LEU A 14 -1.27 6.41 -3.84
CA LEU A 14 -0.35 7.52 -4.01
C LEU A 14 -0.32 8.35 -2.72
N VAL A 15 0.86 8.53 -2.14
CA VAL A 15 1.10 9.41 -1.00
C VAL A 15 2.05 10.50 -1.49
N ASP A 16 1.50 11.69 -1.73
CA ASP A 16 2.17 12.77 -2.46
C ASP A 16 2.74 12.29 -3.81
N GLU A 17 4.07 12.26 -3.97
CA GLU A 17 4.76 11.76 -5.18
C GLU A 17 5.21 10.29 -5.10
N VAL A 18 4.91 9.59 -4.00
CA VAL A 18 5.35 8.21 -3.77
C VAL A 18 4.19 7.25 -4.01
N MET A 19 4.37 6.33 -4.94
CA MET A 19 3.40 5.27 -5.19
C MET A 19 3.71 4.06 -4.30
N ILE A 20 2.70 3.56 -3.62
CA ILE A 20 2.75 2.31 -2.87
C ILE A 20 2.04 1.25 -3.71
N ASP A 21 2.81 0.25 -4.11
CA ASP A 21 2.45 -0.81 -5.06
C ASP A 21 2.16 -0.29 -6.48
N LEU A 22 2.40 -1.13 -7.47
CA LEU A 22 2.17 -0.88 -8.88
C LEU A 22 1.32 -2.02 -9.43
N SER A 23 0.02 -1.88 -9.34
CA SER A 23 -0.92 -2.95 -9.70
C SER A 23 -1.03 -3.15 -11.22
N PRO A 24 -1.50 -4.31 -11.69
CA PRO A 24 -1.82 -4.51 -13.10
C PRO A 24 -2.90 -3.57 -13.66
N ASP A 25 -3.70 -2.93 -12.79
CA ASP A 25 -4.78 -2.02 -13.19
C ASP A 25 -4.31 -0.55 -13.28
N ILE A 26 -3.01 -0.30 -13.17
CA ILE A 26 -2.41 1.05 -13.05
C ILE A 26 -2.87 2.02 -14.14
N PHE A 27 -3.05 1.57 -15.40
CA PHE A 27 -3.54 2.43 -16.46
C PHE A 27 -4.95 2.93 -16.19
N SER A 28 -5.86 2.03 -15.79
CA SER A 28 -7.23 2.40 -15.45
C SER A 28 -7.27 3.32 -14.23
N GLN A 29 -6.42 3.05 -13.24
CA GLN A 29 -6.30 3.87 -12.04
C GLN A 29 -5.82 5.28 -12.37
N CYS A 30 -4.76 5.43 -13.16
CA CYS A 30 -4.23 6.73 -13.58
C CYS A 30 -5.23 7.52 -14.42
N ILE A 31 -5.94 6.87 -15.37
CA ILE A 31 -6.97 7.54 -16.18
C ILE A 31 -8.11 8.05 -15.29
N ASN A 32 -8.62 7.20 -14.39
CA ASN A 32 -9.77 7.54 -13.55
C ASN A 32 -9.44 8.58 -12.47
N SER A 33 -8.20 8.58 -11.97
CA SER A 33 -7.74 9.49 -10.90
C SER A 33 -6.97 10.71 -11.44
N HIS A 34 -6.83 10.82 -12.78
CA HIS A 34 -6.09 11.90 -13.45
C HIS A 34 -4.62 12.00 -12.99
N VAL A 35 -3.98 10.86 -12.69
CA VAL A 35 -2.58 10.78 -12.30
C VAL A 35 -1.72 10.62 -13.55
N ASP A 36 -0.71 11.48 -13.70
CA ASP A 36 0.32 11.32 -14.73
C ASP A 36 1.43 10.39 -14.18
N LEU A 37 1.40 9.13 -14.59
CA LEU A 37 2.39 8.14 -14.14
C LEU A 37 3.84 8.54 -14.51
N SER A 38 4.03 9.42 -15.49
CA SER A 38 5.37 9.91 -15.85
C SER A 38 6.01 10.80 -14.79
N GLU A 39 5.23 11.36 -13.88
CA GLU A 39 5.70 12.18 -12.75
C GLU A 39 6.02 11.32 -11.51
N VAL A 40 5.64 10.03 -11.49
CA VAL A 40 5.90 9.12 -10.37
C VAL A 40 7.27 8.46 -10.56
N ASN A 41 8.25 8.88 -9.76
CA ASN A 41 9.61 8.33 -9.81
C ASN A 41 9.94 7.39 -8.65
N HIS A 42 9.16 7.42 -7.58
CA HIS A 42 9.37 6.61 -6.39
C HIS A 42 8.24 5.59 -6.25
N VAL A 43 8.59 4.31 -6.20
CA VAL A 43 7.63 3.22 -5.97
C VAL A 43 8.10 2.36 -4.81
N VAL A 44 7.26 2.22 -3.80
CA VAL A 44 7.49 1.40 -2.61
C VAL A 44 6.59 0.17 -2.68
N PHE A 45 7.15 -1.02 -2.59
CA PHE A 45 6.39 -2.26 -2.64
C PHE A 45 6.19 -2.86 -1.24
N THR A 46 4.96 -3.30 -0.98
CA THR A 46 4.59 -4.02 0.24
C THR A 46 5.10 -5.47 0.21
N HIS A 47 4.93 -6.15 -0.92
CA HIS A 47 5.32 -7.55 -1.12
C HIS A 47 5.28 -7.92 -2.62
N SER A 48 5.58 -9.18 -2.95
CA SER A 48 5.79 -9.64 -4.32
C SER A 48 4.59 -10.30 -5.00
N HIS A 49 3.36 -10.22 -4.45
CA HIS A 49 2.18 -10.73 -5.16
C HIS A 49 1.94 -9.98 -6.47
N SER A 50 1.48 -10.67 -7.50
CA SER A 50 1.31 -10.13 -8.86
C SER A 50 0.20 -9.07 -9.00
N ASP A 51 -0.68 -8.95 -8.03
CA ASP A 51 -1.70 -7.90 -7.95
C ASP A 51 -1.16 -6.60 -7.34
N HIS A 52 0.03 -6.63 -6.73
CA HIS A 52 0.77 -5.48 -6.21
C HIS A 52 2.00 -5.15 -7.04
N LEU A 53 2.69 -6.15 -7.58
CA LEU A 53 3.94 -5.98 -8.31
C LEU A 53 3.74 -6.27 -9.81
N ASN A 54 3.49 -5.24 -10.60
CA ASN A 54 3.42 -5.35 -12.05
C ASN A 54 4.79 -5.15 -12.70
N THR A 55 5.57 -6.22 -12.76
CA THR A 55 6.92 -6.20 -13.34
C THR A 55 6.93 -5.82 -14.82
N THR A 56 5.84 -6.08 -15.55
CA THR A 56 5.73 -5.73 -16.98
C THR A 56 5.75 -4.21 -17.16
N GLU A 57 5.01 -3.46 -16.34
CA GLU A 57 5.01 -2.00 -16.40
C GLU A 57 6.36 -1.40 -16.00
N ILE A 58 7.05 -1.99 -15.04
CA ILE A 58 8.41 -1.61 -14.69
C ILE A 58 9.31 -1.76 -15.92
N CYS A 59 9.28 -2.91 -16.60
CA CYS A 59 10.07 -3.15 -17.81
C CYS A 59 9.73 -2.16 -18.91
N PHE A 60 8.45 -1.89 -19.18
CA PHE A 60 8.05 -0.91 -20.20
C PHE A 60 8.64 0.48 -19.91
N ARG A 61 8.62 0.91 -18.66
CA ARG A 61 9.17 2.21 -18.26
C ARG A 61 10.70 2.28 -18.44
N LEU A 62 11.39 1.16 -18.28
CA LEU A 62 12.85 1.07 -18.38
C LEU A 62 13.35 0.93 -19.83
N ARG A 63 12.47 0.66 -20.81
CA ARG A 63 12.87 0.55 -22.23
C ARG A 63 13.13 1.92 -22.86
N GLU A 64 14.05 1.98 -23.82
CA GLU A 64 14.33 3.18 -24.61
C GLU A 64 13.08 3.73 -25.33
N MET A 65 12.14 2.84 -25.67
CA MET A 65 10.87 3.21 -26.31
C MET A 65 10.00 4.13 -25.46
N ALA A 66 10.19 4.18 -24.15
CA ALA A 66 9.54 5.12 -23.25
C ALA A 66 10.08 6.56 -23.40
N SER A 67 10.43 6.95 -24.61
CA SER A 67 11.12 8.21 -24.92
C SER A 67 10.35 9.48 -24.55
N VAL A 68 9.02 9.40 -24.42
CA VAL A 68 8.21 10.53 -23.95
C VAL A 68 8.51 10.81 -22.47
N ILE A 69 8.58 9.76 -21.66
CA ILE A 69 8.96 9.83 -20.25
C ILE A 69 10.41 10.32 -20.13
N GLN A 70 11.32 9.81 -20.96
CA GLN A 70 12.73 10.25 -20.98
C GLN A 70 12.91 11.75 -21.28
N LYS A 71 12.08 12.31 -22.14
CA LYS A 71 12.15 13.74 -22.48
C LYS A 71 11.59 14.64 -21.39
N LYS A 72 10.52 14.20 -20.74
CA LYS A 72 9.81 14.96 -19.72
C LYS A 72 10.48 14.81 -18.35
N ASN A 73 10.90 13.57 -18.04
CA ASN A 73 11.52 13.22 -16.78
C ASN A 73 12.77 12.36 -17.02
N LYS A 74 13.93 12.93 -16.74
CA LYS A 74 15.23 12.22 -16.86
C LYS A 74 15.59 11.44 -15.60
N GLU A 75 14.74 11.48 -14.60
CA GLU A 75 15.03 10.88 -13.32
C GLU A 75 14.99 9.36 -13.39
N VAL A 76 15.81 8.76 -12.57
CA VAL A 76 15.88 7.32 -12.39
C VAL A 76 14.64 6.86 -11.63
N MET A 77 14.03 5.75 -12.01
CA MET A 77 12.97 5.12 -11.23
C MET A 77 13.56 4.51 -9.95
N GLU A 78 13.21 5.06 -8.82
CA GLU A 78 13.64 4.61 -7.50
C GLU A 78 12.63 3.60 -6.96
N ILE A 79 13.04 2.34 -6.81
CA ILE A 79 12.20 1.23 -6.37
C ILE A 79 12.65 0.78 -4.98
N TYR A 80 11.69 0.69 -4.06
CA TYR A 80 11.91 0.25 -2.69
C TYR A 80 11.14 -1.06 -2.45
N GLY A 81 11.80 -2.08 -1.96
CA GLY A 81 11.16 -3.38 -1.72
C GLY A 81 12.05 -4.35 -0.93
N ASN A 82 11.48 -5.47 -0.53
CA ASN A 82 12.21 -6.58 0.06
C ASN A 82 12.98 -7.40 -1.00
N ASP A 83 13.69 -8.43 -0.58
CA ASP A 83 14.48 -9.28 -1.49
C ASP A 83 13.61 -10.01 -2.51
N ALA A 84 12.40 -10.46 -2.15
CA ALA A 84 11.52 -11.17 -3.08
C ALA A 84 10.99 -10.24 -4.19
N VAL A 85 10.66 -9.00 -3.87
CA VAL A 85 10.31 -7.96 -4.84
C VAL A 85 11.46 -7.74 -5.84
N ARG A 86 12.70 -7.58 -5.32
CA ARG A 86 13.88 -7.44 -6.17
C ARG A 86 14.04 -8.63 -7.13
N ASP A 87 13.95 -9.84 -6.59
CA ASP A 87 14.19 -11.06 -7.35
C ASP A 87 13.15 -11.24 -8.46
N CYS A 88 11.85 -10.94 -8.19
CA CYS A 88 10.80 -10.92 -9.20
C CYS A 88 11.08 -9.90 -10.32
N ILE A 89 11.50 -8.68 -9.98
CA ILE A 89 11.83 -7.65 -10.96
C ILE A 89 13.03 -8.10 -11.80
N MET A 90 14.09 -8.56 -11.17
CA MET A 90 15.32 -8.97 -11.87
C MET A 90 15.13 -10.19 -12.75
N GLU A 91 14.26 -11.14 -12.36
CA GLU A 91 13.92 -12.30 -13.19
C GLU A 91 13.30 -11.89 -14.53
N ILE A 92 12.39 -10.92 -14.54
CA ILE A 92 11.74 -10.44 -15.76
C ILE A 92 12.70 -9.58 -16.59
N ILE A 93 13.44 -8.70 -15.96
CA ILE A 93 14.46 -7.85 -16.62
C ILE A 93 15.50 -8.70 -17.35
N ALA A 94 15.95 -9.80 -16.73
CA ALA A 94 16.94 -10.69 -17.37
C ALA A 94 16.44 -11.33 -18.68
N LYS A 95 15.14 -11.36 -18.90
CA LYS A 95 14.50 -11.90 -20.12
C LYS A 95 14.26 -10.83 -21.19
N ASP A 96 14.45 -9.55 -20.87
CA ASP A 96 14.17 -8.43 -21.77
C ASP A 96 15.44 -7.65 -22.15
N PRO A 97 16.00 -7.89 -23.36
CA PRO A 97 17.24 -7.26 -23.78
C PRO A 97 17.11 -5.75 -24.08
N HIS A 98 15.89 -5.20 -24.05
CA HIS A 98 15.62 -3.80 -24.34
C HIS A 98 15.53 -2.91 -23.07
N VAL A 99 15.69 -3.51 -21.88
CA VAL A 99 15.69 -2.78 -20.63
C VAL A 99 17.03 -2.10 -20.38
N ASP A 100 16.99 -0.82 -20.09
CA ASP A 100 18.15 -0.03 -19.65
C ASP A 100 18.17 0.06 -18.11
N LEU A 101 19.03 -0.74 -17.49
CA LEU A 101 19.18 -0.80 -16.03
C LEU A 101 19.70 0.51 -15.40
N THR A 102 20.33 1.39 -16.20
CA THR A 102 20.78 2.69 -15.67
C THR A 102 19.63 3.61 -15.30
N ARG A 103 18.42 3.28 -15.75
CA ARG A 103 17.18 4.00 -15.48
C ARG A 103 16.43 3.55 -14.23
N MET A 104 16.98 2.60 -13.48
CA MET A 104 16.39 2.08 -12.25
C MET A 104 17.44 2.02 -11.15
N ARG A 105 17.02 2.35 -9.93
CA ARG A 105 17.77 2.04 -8.72
C ARG A 105 16.87 1.28 -7.76
N PHE A 106 17.37 0.16 -7.27
CA PHE A 106 16.66 -0.63 -6.26
C PHE A 106 17.22 -0.37 -4.87
N HIS A 107 16.33 -0.05 -3.93
CA HIS A 107 16.61 0.13 -2.52
C HIS A 107 16.00 -1.03 -1.74
N ARG A 108 16.83 -1.86 -1.16
CA ARG A 108 16.39 -2.90 -0.26
C ARG A 108 15.88 -2.26 1.03
N ILE A 109 14.64 -2.59 1.42
CA ILE A 109 14.05 -2.17 2.69
C ILE A 109 13.78 -3.39 3.57
N GLN A 110 13.83 -3.19 4.89
CA GLN A 110 13.63 -4.23 5.90
C GLN A 110 12.74 -3.69 7.01
N LYS A 111 11.99 -4.58 7.67
CA LYS A 111 11.17 -4.18 8.81
C LYS A 111 11.98 -3.44 9.86
N PHE A 112 11.37 -2.41 10.45
CA PHE A 112 11.90 -1.58 11.53
C PHE A 112 13.10 -0.70 11.17
N GLU A 113 13.50 -0.66 9.90
CA GLU A 113 14.56 0.22 9.42
C GLU A 113 13.95 1.40 8.64
N PRO A 114 13.85 2.60 9.24
CA PRO A 114 13.22 3.73 8.57
C PRO A 114 14.09 4.29 7.43
N PHE A 115 13.43 4.76 6.36
CA PHE A 115 14.06 5.46 5.25
C PHE A 115 13.27 6.71 4.88
N ARG A 116 13.83 7.56 4.02
CA ARG A 116 13.17 8.80 3.57
C ARG A 116 13.07 8.87 2.06
N ILE A 117 11.95 9.42 1.59
CA ILE A 117 11.73 9.85 0.22
C ILE A 117 11.22 11.28 0.30
N GLY A 118 12.02 12.24 -0.16
CA GLY A 118 11.70 13.64 0.02
C GLY A 118 11.49 14.01 1.50
N HIS A 119 10.36 14.59 1.81
CA HIS A 119 9.97 14.95 3.19
C HIS A 119 9.32 13.78 3.94
N LEU A 120 8.84 12.76 3.24
CA LEU A 120 8.20 11.60 3.83
C LEU A 120 9.22 10.66 4.50
N LYS A 121 8.88 10.21 5.70
CA LYS A 121 9.60 9.13 6.39
C LYS A 121 8.75 7.89 6.39
N PHE A 122 9.28 6.81 5.84
CA PHE A 122 8.68 5.48 5.85
C PHE A 122 9.36 4.61 6.91
N THR A 123 8.58 3.97 7.76
CA THR A 123 9.06 2.93 8.66
C THR A 123 8.35 1.62 8.31
N PRO A 124 9.04 0.67 7.66
CA PRO A 124 8.46 -0.62 7.33
C PRO A 124 8.20 -1.41 8.62
N LEU A 125 7.03 -2.02 8.70
CA LEU A 125 6.64 -2.94 9.77
C LEU A 125 6.30 -4.30 9.14
N LYS A 126 6.43 -5.37 9.93
CA LYS A 126 6.09 -6.71 9.44
C LYS A 126 4.57 -6.87 9.34
N ALA A 127 4.11 -7.34 8.17
CA ALA A 127 2.75 -7.81 7.93
C ALA A 127 2.61 -9.31 8.22
N TYR A 128 1.40 -9.77 8.49
CA TYR A 128 1.04 -11.18 8.49
C TYR A 128 0.28 -11.50 7.21
N HIS A 129 1.01 -11.73 6.13
CA HIS A 129 0.43 -11.94 4.80
C HIS A 129 1.14 -13.03 4.01
N LYS A 130 2.09 -12.70 3.15
CA LYS A 130 2.83 -13.66 2.33
C LYS A 130 3.93 -14.31 3.17
N LEU A 131 3.70 -15.56 3.62
CA LEU A 131 4.52 -16.20 4.66
C LEU A 131 5.88 -16.70 4.18
N ASP A 132 6.11 -16.76 2.87
CA ASP A 132 7.38 -17.16 2.24
C ASP A 132 8.31 -15.97 1.97
N GLU A 133 7.89 -14.73 2.34
CA GLU A 133 8.72 -13.52 2.30
C GLU A 133 8.43 -12.61 3.51
N GLU A 134 9.20 -11.55 3.67
CA GLU A 134 8.91 -10.49 4.63
C GLU A 134 7.96 -9.47 4.01
N ALA A 135 6.66 -9.74 4.01
CA ALA A 135 5.65 -8.77 3.60
C ALA A 135 5.61 -7.58 4.57
N LEU A 136 5.43 -6.38 4.04
CA LEU A 136 5.57 -5.11 4.77
C LEU A 136 4.27 -4.29 4.73
N ILE A 137 4.01 -3.64 5.84
CA ILE A 137 3.12 -2.50 5.99
C ILE A 137 3.96 -1.28 6.42
N PHE A 138 3.40 -0.08 6.45
CA PHE A 138 4.22 1.12 6.66
C PHE A 138 3.62 2.06 7.69
N VAL A 139 4.47 2.64 8.54
CA VAL A 139 4.22 3.94 9.16
C VAL A 139 4.79 4.99 8.23
N ILE A 140 3.98 6.00 7.88
CA ILE A 140 4.38 7.10 6.98
C ILE A 140 4.16 8.42 7.73
N GLU A 141 5.23 9.20 7.83
CA GLU A 141 5.26 10.47 8.55
C GLU A 141 5.70 11.59 7.58
N ASP A 142 4.96 12.71 7.53
CA ASP A 142 5.33 13.92 6.78
C ASP A 142 5.90 15.03 7.68
N GLY A 143 5.98 14.78 9.00
CA GLY A 143 6.40 15.72 10.02
C GLY A 143 5.25 16.51 10.67
N ARG A 144 4.02 16.34 10.19
CA ARG A 144 2.79 16.92 10.77
C ARG A 144 1.83 15.81 11.18
N SER A 145 1.66 14.83 10.31
CA SER A 145 0.71 13.73 10.44
C SER A 145 1.40 12.39 10.30
N THR A 146 0.79 11.36 10.86
CA THR A 146 1.30 9.99 10.84
C THR A 146 0.21 9.03 10.40
N LEU A 147 0.47 8.33 9.31
CA LEU A 147 -0.39 7.29 8.73
C LEU A 147 0.14 5.90 9.09
N LEU A 148 -0.71 5.02 9.60
CA LEU A 148 -0.50 3.57 9.52
C LEU A 148 -1.14 3.06 8.23
N TYR A 149 -0.32 2.63 7.27
CA TYR A 149 -0.75 1.97 6.04
C TYR A 149 -0.61 0.46 6.22
N ALA A 150 -1.72 -0.21 6.58
CA ALA A 150 -1.77 -1.62 6.93
C ALA A 150 -2.68 -2.41 5.97
N ASN A 151 -2.39 -2.29 4.68
CA ASN A 151 -3.03 -3.09 3.65
C ASN A 151 -2.32 -4.43 3.50
N ASP A 152 -3.04 -5.45 3.08
CA ASP A 152 -2.55 -6.82 2.91
C ASP A 152 -1.87 -7.37 4.15
N THR A 153 -2.65 -7.46 5.19
CA THR A 153 -2.23 -8.12 6.43
C THR A 153 -3.42 -8.73 7.15
N GLY A 154 -3.22 -9.88 7.77
CA GLY A 154 -4.06 -10.37 8.85
C GLY A 154 -3.81 -9.57 10.14
N ALA A 155 -4.19 -10.14 11.28
CA ALA A 155 -3.91 -9.54 12.58
C ALA A 155 -2.41 -9.20 12.70
N LEU A 156 -2.11 -7.98 13.14
CA LEU A 156 -0.72 -7.52 13.20
C LEU A 156 0.11 -8.41 14.14
N PRO A 157 1.32 -8.83 13.71
CA PRO A 157 2.24 -9.58 14.55
C PRO A 157 2.58 -8.83 15.85
N GLU A 158 2.76 -9.55 16.94
CA GLU A 158 3.14 -8.94 18.23
C GLU A 158 4.47 -8.15 18.13
N GLU A 159 5.41 -8.56 17.29
CA GLU A 159 6.65 -7.79 17.07
C GLU A 159 6.37 -6.41 16.46
N THR A 160 5.37 -6.29 15.58
CA THR A 160 4.92 -5.03 14.98
C THR A 160 4.22 -4.16 16.02
N LEU A 161 3.30 -4.72 16.81
CA LEU A 161 2.62 -4.01 17.88
C LEU A 161 3.59 -3.53 18.96
N ASN A 162 4.53 -4.38 19.38
CA ASN A 162 5.57 -4.03 20.33
C ASN A 162 6.48 -2.90 19.82
N PHE A 163 6.82 -2.90 18.54
CA PHE A 163 7.60 -1.81 17.94
C PHE A 163 6.83 -0.49 17.98
N ILE A 164 5.55 -0.47 17.60
CA ILE A 164 4.68 0.71 17.66
C ILE A 164 4.66 1.27 19.09
N GLU A 165 4.46 0.41 20.09
CA GLU A 165 4.39 0.78 21.50
C GLU A 165 5.73 1.33 22.02
N GLN A 166 6.84 0.62 21.76
CA GLN A 166 8.18 1.00 22.22
C GLN A 166 8.65 2.31 21.58
N GLN A 167 8.31 2.57 20.32
CA GLN A 167 8.62 3.83 19.64
C GLN A 167 7.62 4.94 19.98
N ASN A 168 6.59 4.66 20.79
CA ASN A 168 5.54 5.59 21.19
C ASN A 168 4.89 6.29 19.97
N ILE A 169 4.67 5.55 18.87
CA ILE A 169 4.09 6.09 17.65
C ILE A 169 2.63 6.47 17.89
N LYS A 170 2.22 7.62 17.36
CA LYS A 170 0.82 8.10 17.39
C LYS A 170 0.32 8.27 15.98
N PHE A 171 -0.86 7.77 15.71
CA PHE A 171 -1.47 7.80 14.38
C PHE A 171 -2.60 8.82 14.30
N ASP A 172 -2.56 9.65 13.29
CA ASP A 172 -3.66 10.53 12.90
C ASP A 172 -4.63 9.80 11.98
N VAL A 173 -4.10 8.92 11.12
CA VAL A 173 -4.87 8.07 10.21
C VAL A 173 -4.41 6.62 10.31
N VAL A 174 -5.36 5.70 10.29
CA VAL A 174 -5.12 4.24 10.22
C VAL A 174 -5.88 3.67 9.05
N SER A 175 -5.16 3.22 8.01
CA SER A 175 -5.72 2.46 6.88
C SER A 175 -5.47 0.98 7.10
N MET A 176 -6.55 0.17 7.12
CA MET A 176 -6.51 -1.24 7.47
C MET A 176 -7.08 -2.11 6.35
N ASP A 177 -6.50 -3.31 6.21
CA ASP A 177 -7.04 -4.36 5.35
C ASP A 177 -8.47 -4.73 5.77
N THR A 178 -9.34 -4.94 4.79
CA THR A 178 -10.70 -5.46 5.02
C THR A 178 -11.13 -6.46 3.95
N CYS A 179 -10.18 -7.16 3.34
CA CYS A 179 -10.43 -8.09 2.26
C CYS A 179 -11.43 -9.19 2.64
N ARG A 180 -11.42 -9.64 3.90
CA ARG A 180 -12.32 -10.69 4.42
C ARG A 180 -13.73 -10.17 4.77
N GLY A 181 -13.91 -8.86 4.87
CA GLY A 181 -15.22 -8.26 5.13
C GLY A 181 -15.85 -8.78 6.42
N ILE A 182 -16.98 -9.49 6.31
CA ILE A 182 -17.69 -10.10 7.45
C ILE A 182 -17.18 -11.50 7.82
N LEU A 183 -16.27 -12.06 7.04
CA LEU A 183 -15.69 -13.38 7.28
C LEU A 183 -14.53 -13.27 8.26
N ASP A 184 -14.20 -14.38 8.91
CA ASP A 184 -13.05 -14.47 9.80
C ASP A 184 -11.75 -14.19 9.03
N GLY A 185 -10.85 -13.44 9.68
CA GLY A 185 -9.53 -13.11 9.16
C GLY A 185 -8.60 -14.31 9.11
N ASP A 186 -7.63 -14.22 8.21
CA ASP A 186 -6.51 -15.15 8.08
C ASP A 186 -5.23 -14.33 7.81
N THR A 187 -4.67 -14.40 6.60
CA THR A 187 -3.62 -13.48 6.13
C THR A 187 -4.17 -12.13 5.67
N HIS A 188 -5.47 -11.91 5.79
CA HIS A 188 -6.18 -10.65 5.63
C HIS A 188 -7.13 -10.44 6.81
N MET A 189 -7.47 -9.19 7.09
CA MET A 189 -8.44 -8.85 8.14
C MET A 189 -9.87 -8.81 7.62
N GLY A 190 -10.81 -9.10 8.52
CA GLY A 190 -12.22 -8.76 8.44
C GLY A 190 -12.59 -7.69 9.45
N ILE A 191 -13.88 -7.37 9.56
CA ILE A 191 -14.38 -6.33 10.48
C ILE A 191 -14.02 -6.64 11.94
N ARG A 192 -14.05 -7.91 12.34
CA ARG A 192 -13.71 -8.33 13.70
C ARG A 192 -12.27 -7.99 14.05
N GLU A 193 -11.32 -8.38 13.21
CA GLU A 193 -9.90 -8.13 13.42
C GLU A 193 -9.60 -6.62 13.36
N ASN A 194 -10.31 -5.85 12.54
CA ASN A 194 -10.19 -4.40 12.51
C ASN A 194 -10.65 -3.73 13.80
N VAL A 195 -11.77 -4.19 14.39
CA VAL A 195 -12.23 -3.73 15.71
C VAL A 195 -11.21 -4.08 16.79
N GLU A 196 -10.69 -5.31 16.78
CA GLU A 196 -9.68 -5.77 17.75
C GLU A 196 -8.39 -4.95 17.65
N LEU A 197 -7.91 -4.67 16.41
CA LEU A 197 -6.73 -3.82 16.19
C LEU A 197 -6.95 -2.40 16.70
N ARG A 198 -8.08 -1.77 16.38
CA ARG A 198 -8.43 -0.43 16.90
C ARG A 198 -8.38 -0.40 18.43
N GLU A 199 -8.98 -1.38 19.09
CA GLU A 199 -8.99 -1.46 20.55
C GLU A 199 -7.58 -1.73 21.11
N ARG A 200 -6.74 -2.49 20.40
CA ARG A 200 -5.34 -2.68 20.78
C ARG A 200 -4.56 -1.37 20.70
N LEU A 201 -4.68 -0.63 19.58
CA LEU A 201 -4.03 0.67 19.39
C LEU A 201 -4.48 1.70 20.44
N ARG A 202 -5.77 1.69 20.84
CA ARG A 202 -6.30 2.52 21.94
C ARG A 202 -5.64 2.19 23.28
N ARG A 203 -5.53 0.91 23.62
CA ARG A 203 -4.88 0.47 24.88
C ARG A 203 -3.40 0.84 24.92
N MET A 204 -2.73 0.85 23.78
CA MET A 204 -1.32 1.28 23.62
C MET A 204 -1.18 2.80 23.59
N HIS A 205 -2.29 3.55 23.67
CA HIS A 205 -2.31 5.00 23.45
C HIS A 205 -1.67 5.43 22.12
N ALA A 206 -1.71 4.58 21.09
CA ALA A 206 -1.17 4.86 19.76
C ALA A 206 -2.16 5.66 18.87
N VAL A 207 -3.36 5.94 19.35
CA VAL A 207 -4.41 6.69 18.66
C VAL A 207 -5.12 7.64 19.64
N THR A 208 -5.80 8.65 19.09
CA THR A 208 -6.58 9.64 19.81
C THR A 208 -8.08 9.54 19.42
N PRO A 209 -8.98 10.27 20.07
CA PRO A 209 -10.37 10.37 19.62
C PRO A 209 -10.53 10.96 18.20
N ASP A 210 -9.55 11.74 17.74
CA ASP A 210 -9.57 12.40 16.43
C ASP A 210 -8.94 11.53 15.33
N THR A 211 -8.38 10.36 15.67
CA THR A 211 -7.80 9.43 14.69
C THR A 211 -8.86 8.90 13.75
N GLU A 212 -8.65 9.04 12.44
CA GLU A 212 -9.52 8.52 11.40
C GLU A 212 -9.13 7.08 11.02
N TYR A 213 -10.15 6.23 10.81
CA TYR A 213 -9.97 4.82 10.48
C TYR A 213 -10.58 4.52 9.13
N TYR A 214 -9.75 4.12 8.16
CA TYR A 214 -10.16 3.71 6.83
C TYR A 214 -10.00 2.21 6.65
N LEU A 215 -11.06 1.56 6.15
CA LEU A 215 -11.01 0.17 5.72
C LEU A 215 -10.74 0.14 4.21
N ASN A 216 -9.61 -0.40 3.86
CA ASN A 216 -9.10 -0.48 2.50
C ASN A 216 -8.98 -1.94 2.04
N HIS A 217 -8.52 -2.19 0.82
CA HIS A 217 -8.35 -3.54 0.27
C HIS A 217 -9.64 -4.38 0.26
N TYR A 218 -10.81 -3.72 0.19
CA TYR A 218 -12.09 -4.38 0.12
C TYR A 218 -12.23 -5.19 -1.18
N SER A 219 -12.53 -6.48 -1.08
CA SER A 219 -12.65 -7.38 -2.22
C SER A 219 -14.07 -7.97 -2.33
N HIS A 220 -14.35 -8.58 -3.48
CA HIS A 220 -15.59 -9.35 -3.68
C HIS A 220 -15.66 -10.64 -2.83
N MET A 221 -14.59 -11.00 -2.14
CA MET A 221 -14.55 -12.14 -1.18
C MET A 221 -15.12 -11.77 0.19
N CYS A 222 -15.50 -10.53 0.44
CA CYS A 222 -15.95 -10.03 1.74
C CYS A 222 -17.30 -10.59 2.22
N GLY A 223 -18.01 -11.34 1.38
CA GLY A 223 -19.30 -11.95 1.70
C GLY A 223 -20.52 -10.99 1.73
N MET A 224 -20.32 -9.72 1.32
CA MET A 224 -21.34 -8.68 1.34
C MET A 224 -21.20 -7.72 0.16
N ILE A 225 -22.27 -7.09 -0.28
CA ILE A 225 -22.17 -6.02 -1.29
C ILE A 225 -21.66 -4.71 -0.67
N PRO A 226 -20.95 -3.84 -1.47
CA PRO A 226 -20.31 -2.65 -0.92
C PRO A 226 -21.20 -1.74 -0.08
N GLN A 227 -22.43 -1.49 -0.52
CA GLN A 227 -23.36 -0.56 0.18
C GLN A 227 -23.82 -1.10 1.55
N GLU A 228 -23.98 -2.42 1.67
CA GLU A 228 -24.33 -3.05 2.94
C GLU A 228 -23.14 -3.05 3.88
N TYR A 229 -21.94 -3.33 3.33
CA TYR A 229 -20.70 -3.33 4.10
C TYR A 229 -20.34 -1.92 4.58
N GLU A 230 -20.44 -0.89 3.71
CA GLU A 230 -20.23 0.52 4.07
C GLU A 230 -21.13 0.93 5.26
N ARG A 231 -22.40 0.49 5.26
CA ARG A 231 -23.34 0.76 6.36
C ARG A 231 -22.96 0.04 7.65
N LEU A 232 -22.52 -1.22 7.54
CA LEU A 232 -22.08 -2.01 8.67
C LEU A 232 -20.84 -1.40 9.34
N VAL A 233 -19.79 -1.13 8.56
CA VAL A 233 -18.53 -0.60 9.09
C VAL A 233 -18.68 0.83 9.61
N GLY A 234 -19.60 1.62 9.03
CA GLY A 234 -19.94 2.96 9.51
C GLY A 234 -20.55 2.95 10.92
N GLN A 235 -21.29 1.91 11.29
CA GLN A 235 -21.80 1.74 12.65
C GLN A 235 -20.69 1.50 13.68
N GLU A 236 -19.58 0.92 13.22
CA GLU A 236 -18.37 0.71 14.03
C GLU A 236 -17.44 1.94 14.02
N GLY A 237 -17.78 3.00 13.29
CA GLY A 237 -16.97 4.20 13.17
C GLY A 237 -15.80 4.09 12.20
N PHE A 238 -15.88 3.17 11.24
CA PHE A 238 -14.92 3.06 10.13
C PHE A 238 -15.45 3.71 8.86
N LEU A 239 -14.53 4.19 8.02
CA LEU A 239 -14.80 4.70 6.68
C LEU A 239 -14.36 3.67 5.64
N LEU A 240 -15.28 3.21 4.79
CA LEU A 240 -14.92 2.28 3.70
C LEU A 240 -14.36 3.07 2.52
N THR A 241 -13.16 2.70 2.05
CA THR A 241 -12.53 3.34 0.89
C THR A 241 -13.16 2.89 -0.44
N TYR A 242 -12.88 3.65 -1.48
CA TYR A 242 -13.26 3.35 -2.87
C TYR A 242 -12.18 3.88 -3.81
N ASP A 243 -12.14 3.35 -5.04
CA ASP A 243 -11.17 3.77 -6.04
C ASP A 243 -11.28 5.25 -6.36
N GLY A 244 -10.16 5.97 -6.25
CA GLY A 244 -10.09 7.42 -6.44
C GLY A 244 -10.44 8.24 -5.19
N LEU A 245 -10.61 7.62 -4.01
CA LEU A 245 -10.70 8.37 -2.76
C LEU A 245 -9.39 9.13 -2.51
N SER A 246 -9.51 10.42 -2.24
CA SER A 246 -8.40 11.27 -1.78
C SER A 246 -8.68 11.77 -0.37
N VAL A 247 -7.69 11.69 0.49
CA VAL A 247 -7.73 12.14 1.88
C VAL A 247 -6.59 13.11 2.12
N THR A 248 -6.89 14.23 2.77
CA THR A 248 -5.86 15.18 3.24
C THR A 248 -5.81 15.11 4.76
N VAL A 249 -4.63 14.93 5.32
CA VAL A 249 -4.39 14.75 6.75
C VAL A 249 -3.61 15.91 7.33
#